data_52798da78da0624de5f81cf25a7d6198
#
_entry.id   52798da78da0624de5f81cf25a7d6198
#
_cell.length_a   1.000
_cell.length_b   1.000
_cell.length_c   1.000
_cell.angle_alpha   90.00
_cell.angle_beta   90.00
_cell.angle_gamma   90.00
#
_symmetry.space_group_name_H-M   'P 1'
#
loop_
_entity.id
_entity.type
_entity.pdbx_description
1 polymer ?
#
loop_
_entity_poly.entity_id
_entity_poly.type
_entity_poly.pdbx_seq_one_letter_code
_entity_poly.pdbx_strand_id
1 'polypeptide(L)'
;MIMTKNGTQYNNLNDEIIKAHATSVNSPFVKVDRALNYKKTSDDEFSYTELIDDFTKDELRAGFFEVAKIADKDTLELYANKFFSDDLEIQRFIKLEKLKNIKDSKLREFSYNDKIYQIDESSKTNINGKISAILLSQNTEAPIQNVNWIAKDNTITQFSTAEFLAFSQAIASYIEMILFKNDELRTSINKAKSLEALNKINLNFGG
;
A
#
# COMPACT_ATOMS: atom_id res chain seq x y z
N MET A 1 12.08 21.18 15.15
CA MET A 1 13.48 21.23 14.70
C MET A 1 14.26 20.25 15.54
N ILE A 2 14.99 19.37 14.91
CA ILE A 2 15.73 18.31 15.56
C ILE A 2 17.21 18.59 15.35
N MET A 3 17.98 18.56 16.40
CA MET A 3 19.42 18.84 16.36
C MET A 3 20.20 17.61 16.84
N THR A 4 21.26 17.29 16.12
CA THR A 4 22.25 16.30 16.57
C THR A 4 23.18 16.90 17.61
N LYS A 5 23.96 16.08 18.32
CA LYS A 5 25.08 16.54 19.16
C LYS A 5 26.05 17.44 18.42
N ASN A 6 26.20 17.21 17.12
CA ASN A 6 27.10 18.01 16.25
C ASN A 6 26.45 19.30 15.75
N GLY A 7 25.25 19.65 16.19
CA GLY A 7 24.51 20.82 15.72
C GLY A 7 23.88 20.65 14.33
N THR A 8 23.84 19.46 13.76
CA THR A 8 23.15 19.19 12.50
C THR A 8 21.64 19.35 12.71
N GLN A 9 21.02 20.18 11.88
CA GLN A 9 19.59 20.40 11.91
C GLN A 9 18.91 19.48 10.91
N TYR A 10 17.86 18.81 11.35
CA TYR A 10 16.97 18.05 10.51
C TYR A 10 15.66 18.85 10.32
N ASN A 11 15.13 18.83 9.13
CA ASN A 11 13.92 19.55 8.74
C ASN A 11 12.66 18.67 8.94
N ASN A 12 11.51 19.14 8.50
CA ASN A 12 10.19 18.54 8.71
C ASN A 12 10.11 17.01 8.47
N LEU A 13 10.87 16.49 7.51
CA LEU A 13 10.89 15.06 7.24
C LEU A 13 11.37 14.24 8.44
N ASN A 14 12.38 14.73 9.13
CA ASN A 14 12.90 14.07 10.31
C ASN A 14 11.94 14.20 11.49
N ASP A 15 11.20 15.29 11.57
CA ASP A 15 10.19 15.51 12.61
C ASP A 15 9.08 14.45 12.51
N GLU A 16 8.62 14.12 11.30
CA GLU A 16 7.61 13.08 11.10
C GLU A 16 8.15 11.68 11.42
N ILE A 17 9.38 11.37 11.03
CA ILE A 17 10.05 10.12 11.38
C ILE A 17 10.14 10.00 12.90
N ILE A 18 10.51 11.06 13.59
CA ILE A 18 10.63 11.05 15.05
C ILE A 18 9.27 10.94 15.73
N LYS A 19 8.24 11.62 15.24
CA LYS A 19 6.86 11.42 15.71
C LYS A 19 6.45 9.94 15.62
N ALA A 20 6.70 9.32 14.48
CA ALA A 20 6.41 7.90 14.28
C ALA A 20 7.18 7.02 15.27
N HIS A 21 8.46 7.30 15.50
CA HIS A 21 9.26 6.59 16.50
C HIS A 21 8.77 6.83 17.93
N ALA A 22 8.43 8.07 18.28
CA ALA A 22 8.00 8.43 19.64
C ALA A 22 6.71 7.71 20.07
N THR A 23 5.90 7.23 19.13
CA THR A 23 4.70 6.44 19.41
C THR A 23 4.97 4.94 19.54
N SER A 24 6.18 4.47 19.21
CA SER A 24 6.57 3.06 19.33
C SER A 24 7.30 2.78 20.66
N VAL A 25 6.85 1.76 21.39
CA VAL A 25 7.41 1.39 22.70
C VAL A 25 8.88 0.95 22.62
N ASN A 26 9.29 0.37 21.49
CA ASN A 26 10.64 -0.16 21.26
C ASN A 26 11.52 0.75 20.40
N SER A 27 11.03 1.93 20.06
CA SER A 27 11.76 2.88 19.23
C SER A 27 13.03 3.37 19.91
N PRO A 28 14.15 3.52 19.20
CA PRO A 28 15.35 4.18 19.70
C PRO A 28 15.06 5.61 20.19
N PHE A 29 14.14 6.34 19.52
CA PHE A 29 13.77 7.70 19.92
C PHE A 29 12.99 7.75 21.25
N VAL A 30 12.25 6.72 21.61
CA VAL A 30 11.64 6.61 22.94
C VAL A 30 12.70 6.43 24.00
N LYS A 31 13.80 5.73 23.70
CA LYS A 31 14.96 5.63 24.61
C LYS A 31 15.67 6.96 24.77
N VAL A 32 15.83 7.71 23.68
CA VAL A 32 16.41 9.08 23.70
C VAL A 32 15.57 10.01 24.55
N ASP A 33 14.26 9.99 24.37
CA ASP A 33 13.31 10.79 25.17
C ASP A 33 13.53 10.57 26.67
N ARG A 34 13.64 9.33 27.10
CA ARG A 34 13.90 8.98 28.50
C ARG A 34 15.27 9.42 28.99
N ALA A 35 16.28 9.37 28.14
CA ALA A 35 17.67 9.68 28.50
C ALA A 35 17.97 11.19 28.47
N LEU A 36 17.30 11.94 27.60
CA LEU A 36 17.64 13.32 27.26
C LEU A 36 16.57 14.35 27.68
N ASN A 37 15.61 13.99 28.51
CA ASN A 37 14.52 14.86 28.95
C ASN A 37 13.81 15.49 27.72
N TYR A 38 13.34 14.65 26.83
CA TYR A 38 12.51 15.02 25.72
C TYR A 38 11.43 16.03 26.13
N LYS A 39 11.30 17.09 25.36
CA LYS A 39 10.31 18.14 25.61
C LYS A 39 9.30 18.21 24.50
N LYS A 40 8.06 17.86 24.80
CA LYS A 40 6.93 18.12 23.92
C LYS A 40 6.68 19.62 23.89
N THR A 41 6.78 20.27 22.73
CA THR A 41 6.60 21.71 22.57
C THR A 41 5.17 22.09 22.24
N SER A 42 4.44 21.19 21.56
CA SER A 42 3.00 21.30 21.29
C SER A 42 2.41 19.91 21.09
N ASP A 43 1.09 19.79 20.85
CA ASP A 43 0.46 18.50 20.60
C ASP A 43 0.99 17.81 19.34
N ASP A 44 1.53 18.56 18.38
CA ASP A 44 2.05 18.07 17.12
C ASP A 44 3.54 18.32 16.90
N GLU A 45 4.23 18.98 17.84
CA GLU A 45 5.65 19.29 17.73
C GLU A 45 6.46 18.69 18.85
N PHE A 46 7.61 18.12 18.46
CA PHE A 46 8.59 17.55 19.38
C PHE A 46 9.93 18.24 19.16
N SER A 47 10.66 18.52 20.24
CA SER A 47 12.02 18.99 20.16
C SER A 47 12.97 18.04 20.89
N TYR A 48 14.09 17.76 20.27
CA TYR A 48 15.15 16.91 20.80
C TYR A 48 16.46 17.69 20.79
N THR A 49 17.26 17.55 21.83
CA THR A 49 18.58 18.17 21.90
C THR A 49 19.70 17.27 21.40
N GLU A 50 19.45 15.97 21.35
CA GLU A 50 20.40 14.97 20.83
C GLU A 50 19.70 13.96 19.93
N LEU A 51 20.42 13.38 18.95
CA LEU A 51 19.80 12.64 17.90
C LEU A 51 20.54 11.46 17.34
N ILE A 52 19.86 10.89 16.38
CA ILE A 52 20.14 9.81 15.43
C ILE A 52 21.62 9.46 15.27
N ASP A 53 22.52 10.42 15.28
CA ASP A 53 23.96 10.18 15.21
C ASP A 53 24.52 9.42 16.43
N ASP A 54 23.75 9.38 17.52
CA ASP A 54 24.10 8.66 18.74
C ASP A 54 23.61 7.22 18.75
N PHE A 55 22.77 6.86 17.75
CA PHE A 55 22.27 5.51 17.62
C PHE A 55 23.14 4.71 16.67
N THR A 56 23.43 3.49 17.06
CA THR A 56 24.02 2.52 16.14
C THR A 56 23.05 2.16 15.04
N LYS A 57 23.57 1.73 13.88
CA LYS A 57 22.75 1.25 12.77
C LYS A 57 21.83 0.10 13.19
N ASP A 58 22.26 -0.76 14.09
CA ASP A 58 21.47 -1.89 14.61
C ASP A 58 20.30 -1.42 15.48
N GLU A 59 20.49 -0.37 16.30
CA GLU A 59 19.41 0.22 17.09
C GLU A 59 18.37 0.90 16.21
N LEU A 60 18.80 1.65 15.21
CA LEU A 60 17.90 2.26 14.22
C LEU A 60 17.14 1.19 13.43
N ARG A 61 17.82 0.10 13.05
CA ARG A 61 17.23 -1.03 12.35
C ARG A 61 16.18 -1.77 13.20
N ALA A 62 16.46 -2.00 14.46
CA ALA A 62 15.50 -2.59 15.39
C ALA A 62 14.25 -1.71 15.56
N GLY A 63 14.42 -0.38 15.58
CA GLY A 63 13.32 0.59 15.64
C GLY A 63 12.51 0.66 14.34
N PHE A 64 13.10 0.41 13.18
CA PHE A 64 12.44 0.52 11.89
C PHE A 64 11.16 -0.33 11.80
N PHE A 65 11.21 -1.59 12.16
CA PHE A 65 10.05 -2.49 12.07
C PHE A 65 8.94 -2.15 13.08
N GLU A 66 9.28 -1.50 14.18
CA GLU A 66 8.27 -0.96 15.10
C GLU A 66 7.59 0.28 14.51
N VAL A 67 8.36 1.18 13.92
CA VAL A 67 7.84 2.35 13.21
C VAL A 67 6.98 1.95 12.02
N ALA A 68 7.35 0.89 11.31
CA ALA A 68 6.59 0.37 10.17
C ALA A 68 5.14 -0.04 10.51
N LYS A 69 4.83 -0.27 11.79
CA LYS A 69 3.48 -0.59 12.25
C LYS A 69 2.56 0.62 12.37
N ILE A 70 3.13 1.81 12.50
CA ILE A 70 2.41 3.03 12.86
C ILE A 70 2.61 4.19 11.89
N ALA A 71 3.73 4.24 11.18
CA ALA A 71 4.03 5.27 10.21
C ALA A 71 3.19 5.10 8.94
N ASP A 72 2.85 6.22 8.30
CA ASP A 72 2.36 6.20 6.95
C ASP A 72 3.46 5.73 5.97
N LYS A 73 3.03 5.39 4.75
CA LYS A 73 3.90 4.76 3.75
C LYS A 73 5.00 5.68 3.24
N ASP A 74 4.70 6.95 3.08
CA ASP A 74 5.61 7.93 2.51
C ASP A 74 6.71 8.23 3.53
N THR A 75 6.34 8.44 4.78
CA THR A 75 7.27 8.59 5.91
C THR A 75 8.16 7.36 6.07
N LEU A 76 7.60 6.16 6.00
CA LEU A 76 8.36 4.93 6.12
C LEU A 76 9.36 4.74 4.98
N GLU A 77 8.96 5.05 3.74
CA GLU A 77 9.84 4.99 2.58
C GLU A 77 10.99 6.00 2.68
N LEU A 78 10.68 7.22 3.08
CA LEU A 78 11.69 8.27 3.28
C LEU A 78 12.69 7.87 4.35
N TYR A 79 12.23 7.29 5.45
CA TYR A 79 13.07 6.77 6.50
C TYR A 79 13.99 5.65 6.01
N ALA A 80 13.43 4.67 5.31
CA ALA A 80 14.20 3.57 4.73
C ALA A 80 15.27 4.07 3.75
N ASN A 81 14.93 4.99 2.86
CA ASN A 81 15.86 5.52 1.88
C ASN A 81 16.98 6.36 2.51
N LYS A 82 16.67 7.07 3.59
CA LYS A 82 17.66 7.92 4.27
C LYS A 82 18.67 7.12 5.09
N PHE A 83 18.22 6.15 5.86
CA PHE A 83 19.06 5.47 6.85
C PHE A 83 19.45 4.03 6.46
N PHE A 84 18.73 3.43 5.52
CA PHE A 84 18.83 2.01 5.17
C PHE A 84 18.83 1.79 3.65
N SER A 85 19.37 2.74 2.88
CA SER A 85 19.48 2.61 1.42
C SER A 85 20.36 1.41 1.00
N ASP A 86 21.25 0.94 1.85
CA ASP A 86 22.13 -0.20 1.70
C ASP A 86 21.66 -1.49 2.40
N ASP A 87 20.54 -1.45 3.12
CA ASP A 87 19.98 -2.61 3.83
C ASP A 87 18.97 -3.37 2.94
N LEU A 88 19.41 -4.51 2.43
CA LEU A 88 18.59 -5.32 1.51
C LEU A 88 17.26 -5.77 2.13
N GLU A 89 17.21 -6.08 3.42
CA GLU A 89 16.00 -6.57 4.07
C GLU A 89 14.96 -5.44 4.20
N ILE A 90 15.40 -4.26 4.63
CA ILE A 90 14.54 -3.08 4.75
C ILE A 90 14.06 -2.62 3.36
N GLN A 91 14.94 -2.56 2.36
CA GLN A 91 14.54 -2.18 1.01
C GLN A 91 13.60 -3.22 0.38
N ARG A 92 13.77 -4.51 0.69
CA ARG A 92 12.83 -5.56 0.28
C ARG A 92 11.46 -5.36 0.93
N PHE A 93 11.42 -5.08 2.23
CA PHE A 93 10.17 -4.78 2.94
C PHE A 93 9.42 -3.62 2.29
N ILE A 94 10.09 -2.50 2.04
CA ILE A 94 9.49 -1.32 1.37
C ILE A 94 8.94 -1.70 -0.02
N LYS A 95 9.70 -2.48 -0.78
CA LYS A 95 9.27 -2.90 -2.12
C LYS A 95 8.06 -3.83 -2.09
N LEU A 96 7.94 -4.70 -1.09
CA LEU A 96 6.77 -5.55 -0.87
C LEU A 96 5.53 -4.72 -0.46
N GLU A 97 5.70 -3.72 0.39
CA GLU A 97 4.60 -2.80 0.74
C GLU A 97 4.12 -2.00 -0.47
N LYS A 98 5.03 -1.52 -1.32
CA LYS A 98 4.67 -0.87 -2.60
C LYS A 98 3.88 -1.82 -3.51
N LEU A 99 4.36 -3.06 -3.67
CA LEU A 99 3.69 -4.08 -4.48
C LEU A 99 2.26 -4.33 -4.00
N LYS A 100 2.07 -4.48 -2.68
CA LYS A 100 0.77 -4.65 -2.05
C LYS A 100 -0.17 -3.48 -2.37
N ASN A 101 0.33 -2.24 -2.25
CA ASN A 101 -0.47 -1.05 -2.52
C ASN A 101 -0.91 -0.94 -3.99
N ILE A 102 -0.01 -1.25 -4.92
CA ILE A 102 -0.33 -1.25 -6.35
C ILE A 102 -1.40 -2.32 -6.64
N LYS A 103 -1.23 -3.54 -6.11
CA LYS A 103 -2.23 -4.61 -6.23
C LYS A 103 -3.59 -4.16 -5.68
N ASP A 104 -3.63 -3.63 -4.45
CA ASP A 104 -4.87 -3.22 -3.80
C ASP A 104 -5.56 -2.07 -4.55
N SER A 105 -4.79 -1.16 -5.16
CA SER A 105 -5.33 -0.11 -6.02
C SER A 105 -5.94 -0.68 -7.31
N LYS A 106 -5.22 -1.59 -7.97
CA LYS A 106 -5.71 -2.22 -9.22
C LYS A 106 -6.95 -3.09 -9.00
N LEU A 107 -7.10 -3.71 -7.84
CA LEU A 107 -8.28 -4.52 -7.49
C LEU A 107 -9.51 -3.70 -7.08
N ARG A 108 -9.45 -2.37 -7.15
CA ARG A 108 -10.61 -1.49 -6.87
C ARG A 108 -11.39 -1.11 -8.11
N GLU A 109 -10.72 -1.09 -9.26
CA GLU A 109 -11.27 -0.51 -10.49
C GLU A 109 -10.89 -1.36 -11.70
N PHE A 110 -11.80 -1.43 -12.67
CA PHE A 110 -11.64 -2.14 -13.93
C PHE A 110 -12.14 -1.29 -15.07
N SER A 111 -11.33 -1.16 -16.12
CA SER A 111 -11.72 -0.46 -17.35
C SER A 111 -12.36 -1.45 -18.34
N TYR A 112 -13.56 -1.11 -18.83
CA TYR A 112 -14.28 -1.92 -19.80
C TYR A 112 -15.10 -1.03 -20.74
N ASN A 113 -14.92 -1.18 -22.05
CA ASN A 113 -15.62 -0.40 -23.07
C ASN A 113 -15.59 1.13 -22.77
N ASP A 114 -14.38 1.68 -22.61
CA ASP A 114 -14.09 3.10 -22.34
C ASP A 114 -14.70 3.66 -21.05
N LYS A 115 -15.18 2.81 -20.15
CA LYS A 115 -15.67 3.19 -18.84
C LYS A 115 -14.89 2.49 -17.72
N ILE A 116 -14.86 3.13 -16.55
CA ILE A 116 -14.25 2.57 -15.35
C ILE A 116 -15.37 2.08 -14.43
N TYR A 117 -15.23 0.88 -13.91
CA TYR A 117 -16.16 0.27 -12.97
C TYR A 117 -15.44 -0.06 -11.65
N GLN A 118 -16.15 0.14 -10.55
CA GLN A 118 -15.67 -0.32 -9.25
C GLN A 118 -15.78 -1.84 -9.18
N ILE A 119 -14.73 -2.47 -8.64
CA ILE A 119 -14.63 -3.91 -8.43
C ILE A 119 -14.16 -4.27 -7.02
N ASP A 120 -14.46 -3.41 -6.05
CA ASP A 120 -14.26 -3.70 -4.63
C ASP A 120 -15.12 -4.90 -4.16
N GLU A 121 -14.98 -5.30 -2.91
CA GLU A 121 -15.69 -6.48 -2.37
C GLU A 121 -17.22 -6.34 -2.45
N SER A 122 -17.76 -5.14 -2.24
CA SER A 122 -19.19 -4.89 -2.34
C SER A 122 -19.67 -4.99 -3.79
N SER A 123 -18.92 -4.44 -4.72
CA SER A 123 -19.20 -4.51 -6.16
C SER A 123 -19.16 -5.95 -6.67
N LYS A 124 -18.15 -6.75 -6.25
CA LYS A 124 -18.07 -8.18 -6.60
C LYS A 124 -19.28 -8.97 -6.07
N THR A 125 -19.70 -8.68 -4.85
CA THR A 125 -20.90 -9.31 -4.26
C THR A 125 -22.13 -8.98 -5.08
N ASN A 126 -22.31 -7.72 -5.48
CA ASN A 126 -23.43 -7.28 -6.30
C ASN A 126 -23.41 -7.90 -7.71
N ILE A 127 -22.21 -8.00 -8.34
CA ILE A 127 -22.03 -8.67 -9.64
C ILE A 127 -22.45 -10.13 -9.53
N ASN A 128 -21.96 -10.86 -8.53
CA ASN A 128 -22.29 -12.26 -8.32
C ASN A 128 -23.80 -12.47 -8.04
N GLY A 129 -24.40 -11.58 -7.24
CA GLY A 129 -25.84 -11.58 -7.02
C GLY A 129 -26.64 -11.39 -8.32
N LYS A 130 -26.19 -10.48 -9.18
CA LYS A 130 -26.81 -10.25 -10.48
C LYS A 130 -26.64 -11.44 -11.44
N ILE A 131 -25.46 -12.06 -11.49
CA ILE A 131 -25.23 -13.29 -12.27
C ILE A 131 -26.18 -14.40 -11.80
N SER A 132 -26.28 -14.61 -10.49
CA SER A 132 -27.17 -15.60 -9.91
C SER A 132 -28.65 -15.35 -10.30
N ALA A 133 -29.10 -14.09 -10.20
CA ALA A 133 -30.46 -13.70 -10.61
C ALA A 133 -30.71 -13.97 -12.11
N ILE A 134 -29.74 -13.68 -12.97
CA ILE A 134 -29.81 -13.97 -14.40
C ILE A 134 -30.00 -15.47 -14.63
N LEU A 135 -29.13 -16.29 -14.02
CA LEU A 135 -29.18 -17.75 -14.21
C LEU A 135 -30.51 -18.34 -13.71
N LEU A 136 -31.02 -17.90 -12.56
CA LEU A 136 -32.30 -18.34 -12.04
C LEU A 136 -33.47 -17.92 -12.93
N SER A 137 -33.41 -16.76 -13.58
CA SER A 137 -34.49 -16.26 -14.42
C SER A 137 -34.59 -16.98 -15.77
N GLN A 138 -33.55 -17.67 -16.24
CA GLN A 138 -33.51 -18.31 -17.56
C GLN A 138 -34.62 -19.34 -17.77
N ASN A 139 -35.08 -19.97 -16.72
CA ASN A 139 -36.13 -21.00 -16.75
C ASN A 139 -37.48 -20.46 -16.28
N THR A 140 -37.70 -19.15 -16.27
CA THR A 140 -38.95 -18.50 -15.90
C THR A 140 -39.68 -17.95 -17.15
N GLU A 141 -40.95 -17.58 -17.00
CA GLU A 141 -41.73 -16.95 -18.06
C GLU A 141 -41.23 -15.53 -18.40
N ALA A 142 -40.45 -14.91 -17.52
CA ALA A 142 -39.92 -13.55 -17.70
C ALA A 142 -38.39 -13.50 -17.39
N PRO A 143 -37.57 -14.02 -18.32
CA PRO A 143 -36.12 -13.99 -18.15
C PRO A 143 -35.57 -12.55 -18.16
N ILE A 144 -34.54 -12.29 -17.35
CA ILE A 144 -33.86 -11.00 -17.33
C ILE A 144 -33.17 -10.77 -18.67
N GLN A 145 -33.56 -9.74 -19.40
CA GLN A 145 -33.01 -9.40 -20.71
C GLN A 145 -31.89 -8.38 -20.62
N ASN A 146 -31.99 -7.43 -19.68
CA ASN A 146 -31.06 -6.32 -19.53
C ASN A 146 -30.69 -6.10 -18.09
N VAL A 147 -29.47 -5.60 -17.86
CA VAL A 147 -28.90 -5.23 -16.58
C VAL A 147 -28.40 -3.80 -16.65
N ASN A 148 -28.89 -2.93 -15.80
CA ASN A 148 -28.35 -1.60 -15.62
C ASN A 148 -27.23 -1.66 -14.58
N TRP A 149 -26.07 -1.11 -14.92
CA TRP A 149 -24.92 -1.05 -14.03
C TRP A 149 -24.33 0.35 -13.99
N ILE A 150 -23.89 0.79 -12.83
CA ILE A 150 -23.36 2.14 -12.61
C ILE A 150 -21.85 2.13 -12.78
N ALA A 151 -21.31 2.97 -13.65
CA ALA A 151 -19.88 3.21 -13.80
C ALA A 151 -19.37 4.16 -12.70
N LYS A 152 -18.06 4.26 -12.53
CA LYS A 152 -17.42 5.11 -11.51
C LYS A 152 -17.79 6.61 -11.62
N ASP A 153 -18.08 7.07 -12.83
CA ASP A 153 -18.53 8.44 -13.12
C ASP A 153 -20.04 8.66 -12.85
N ASN A 154 -20.71 7.70 -12.20
CA ASN A 154 -22.14 7.67 -11.93
C ASN A 154 -23.04 7.58 -13.19
N THR A 155 -22.48 7.32 -14.38
CA THR A 155 -23.31 7.03 -15.55
C THR A 155 -23.86 5.60 -15.51
N ILE A 156 -25.09 5.43 -15.97
CA ILE A 156 -25.71 4.10 -16.10
C ILE A 156 -25.33 3.50 -17.44
N THR A 157 -24.81 2.28 -17.43
CA THR A 157 -24.61 1.46 -18.61
C THR A 157 -25.66 0.36 -18.61
N GLN A 158 -26.41 0.24 -19.67
CA GLN A 158 -27.31 -0.87 -19.90
C GLN A 158 -26.57 -1.96 -20.67
N PHE A 159 -26.49 -3.12 -20.11
CA PHE A 159 -25.97 -4.34 -20.73
C PHE A 159 -27.13 -5.27 -21.08
N SER A 160 -27.10 -5.94 -22.21
CA SER A 160 -27.84 -7.18 -22.36
C SER A 160 -27.33 -8.24 -21.38
N THR A 161 -28.09 -9.26 -21.14
CA THR A 161 -27.65 -10.37 -20.25
C THR A 161 -26.32 -10.98 -20.70
N ALA A 162 -26.16 -11.20 -22.02
CA ALA A 162 -24.91 -11.75 -22.56
C ALA A 162 -23.72 -10.82 -22.36
N GLU A 163 -23.89 -9.52 -22.59
CA GLU A 163 -22.84 -8.51 -22.36
C GLU A 163 -22.49 -8.41 -20.87
N PHE A 164 -23.46 -8.49 -19.95
CA PHE A 164 -23.18 -8.46 -18.51
C PHE A 164 -22.41 -9.69 -18.05
N LEU A 165 -22.71 -10.86 -18.57
CA LEU A 165 -21.94 -12.07 -18.31
C LEU A 165 -20.51 -11.96 -18.85
N ALA A 166 -20.33 -11.43 -20.08
CA ALA A 166 -19.01 -11.18 -20.65
C ALA A 166 -18.21 -10.15 -19.82
N PHE A 167 -18.85 -9.06 -19.39
CA PHE A 167 -18.27 -8.08 -18.49
C PHE A 167 -17.81 -8.72 -17.17
N SER A 168 -18.65 -9.55 -16.56
CA SER A 168 -18.34 -10.24 -15.30
C SER A 168 -17.17 -11.22 -15.48
N GLN A 169 -17.11 -11.93 -16.59
CA GLN A 169 -16.00 -12.82 -16.92
C GLN A 169 -14.70 -12.04 -17.15
N ALA A 170 -14.76 -10.90 -17.81
CA ALA A 170 -13.59 -10.04 -18.01
C ALA A 170 -13.04 -9.52 -16.68
N ILE A 171 -13.91 -9.15 -15.72
CA ILE A 171 -13.50 -8.79 -14.35
C ILE A 171 -12.79 -9.97 -13.66
N ALA A 172 -13.35 -11.18 -13.74
CA ALA A 172 -12.74 -12.36 -13.11
C ALA A 172 -11.34 -12.63 -13.68
N SER A 173 -11.18 -12.61 -14.99
CA SER A 173 -9.90 -12.78 -15.66
C SER A 173 -8.90 -11.67 -15.32
N TYR A 174 -9.36 -10.42 -15.21
CA TYR A 174 -8.51 -9.31 -14.78
C TYR A 174 -8.00 -9.50 -13.34
N ILE A 175 -8.89 -9.87 -12.41
CA ILE A 175 -8.51 -10.13 -11.01
C ILE A 175 -7.48 -11.27 -10.95
N GLU A 176 -7.71 -12.36 -11.67
CA GLU A 176 -6.80 -13.49 -11.74
C GLU A 176 -5.42 -13.07 -12.25
N MET A 177 -5.36 -12.30 -13.34
CA MET A 177 -4.13 -11.74 -13.88
C MET A 177 -3.36 -10.90 -12.85
N ILE A 178 -4.06 -10.01 -12.12
CA ILE A 178 -3.44 -9.17 -11.08
C ILE A 178 -2.89 -10.05 -9.94
N LEU A 179 -3.62 -11.06 -9.50
CA LEU A 179 -3.19 -11.94 -8.41
C LEU A 179 -1.96 -12.77 -8.80
N PHE A 180 -1.95 -13.37 -10.01
CA PHE A 180 -0.80 -14.12 -10.48
C PHE A 180 0.43 -13.23 -10.68
N LYS A 181 0.25 -12.03 -11.26
CA LYS A 181 1.36 -11.10 -11.44
C LYS A 181 1.92 -10.62 -10.10
N ASN A 182 1.05 -10.37 -9.13
CA ASN A 182 1.48 -10.05 -7.77
C ASN A 182 2.31 -11.18 -7.15
N ASP A 183 1.92 -12.44 -7.31
CA ASP A 183 2.67 -13.58 -6.75
C ASP A 183 4.02 -13.75 -7.44
N GLU A 184 4.09 -13.60 -8.76
CA GLU A 184 5.35 -13.59 -9.54
C GLU A 184 6.31 -12.51 -9.03
N LEU A 185 5.82 -11.26 -8.90
CA LEU A 185 6.60 -10.12 -8.43
C LEU A 185 7.05 -10.31 -6.99
N ARG A 186 6.16 -10.75 -6.11
CA ARG A 186 6.47 -11.08 -4.70
C ARG A 186 7.57 -12.14 -4.60
N THR A 187 7.47 -13.17 -5.41
CA THR A 187 8.48 -14.24 -5.48
C THR A 187 9.82 -13.71 -5.95
N SER A 188 9.83 -12.86 -6.97
CA SER A 188 11.05 -12.24 -7.50
C SER A 188 11.72 -11.34 -6.47
N ILE A 189 10.94 -10.51 -5.76
CA ILE A 189 11.42 -9.64 -4.67
C ILE A 189 12.06 -10.48 -3.56
N ASN A 190 11.40 -11.56 -3.13
CA ASN A 190 11.90 -12.41 -2.06
C ASN A 190 13.18 -13.17 -2.44
N LYS A 191 13.35 -13.52 -3.73
CA LYS A 191 14.55 -14.20 -4.25
C LYS A 191 15.73 -13.27 -4.52
N ALA A 192 15.54 -11.96 -4.57
CA ALA A 192 16.61 -11.00 -4.82
C ALA A 192 17.67 -11.08 -3.72
N LYS A 193 18.94 -11.33 -4.11
CA LYS A 193 20.07 -11.50 -3.17
C LYS A 193 20.95 -10.24 -3.05
N SER A 194 20.64 -9.20 -3.81
CA SER A 194 21.35 -7.92 -3.77
C SER A 194 20.39 -6.77 -4.04
N LEU A 195 20.78 -5.56 -3.62
CA LEU A 195 20.05 -4.34 -3.92
C LEU A 195 19.95 -4.09 -5.42
N GLU A 196 21.00 -4.38 -6.17
CA GLU A 196 20.97 -4.26 -7.62
C GLU A 196 19.89 -5.15 -8.26
N ALA A 197 19.83 -6.44 -7.84
CA ALA A 197 18.82 -7.37 -8.30
C ALA A 197 17.41 -6.91 -7.88
N LEU A 198 17.26 -6.43 -6.64
CA LEU A 198 16.01 -5.92 -6.12
C LEU A 198 15.53 -4.69 -6.91
N ASN A 199 16.44 -3.74 -7.22
CA ASN A 199 16.10 -2.51 -7.93
C ASN A 199 15.71 -2.75 -9.39
N LYS A 200 16.22 -3.78 -10.03
CA LYS A 200 15.83 -4.17 -11.40
C LYS A 200 14.39 -4.71 -11.51
N ILE A 201 13.78 -5.12 -10.41
CA ILE A 201 12.40 -5.62 -10.43
C ILE A 201 11.45 -4.44 -10.61
N ASN A 202 10.80 -4.38 -11.77
CA ASN A 202 9.77 -3.40 -12.07
C ASN A 202 8.41 -3.88 -11.54
N LEU A 203 7.70 -3.05 -10.77
CA LEU A 203 6.39 -3.35 -10.20
C LEU A 203 5.25 -3.09 -11.20
N ASN A 204 5.47 -3.31 -12.49
CA ASN A 204 4.44 -3.17 -13.50
C ASN A 204 3.60 -4.45 -13.60
N PHE A 205 2.27 -4.29 -13.56
CA PHE A 205 1.30 -5.39 -13.67
C PHE A 205 0.91 -5.69 -15.13
N GLY A 206 1.37 -4.90 -16.09
CA GLY A 206 0.87 -4.98 -17.46
C GLY A 206 -0.53 -4.34 -17.56
N GLY A 207 -0.91 -3.80 -18.68
CA GLY A 207 -2.21 -3.18 -18.94
C GLY A 207 -2.04 -1.92 -19.72
#